data_815020d4766500458a3c2697a3f19b09
#
_entry.id   815020d4766500458a3c2697a3f19b09
#
_cell.length_a   1.000
_cell.length_b   1.000
_cell.length_c   1.000
_cell.angle_alpha   90.00
_cell.angle_beta   90.00
_cell.angle_gamma   90.00
#
_symmetry.space_group_name_H-M   'P 1'
#
loop_
_entity.id
_entity.type
_entity.pdbx_description
1 polymer ?
#
loop_
_entity_poly.entity_id
_entity_poly.type
_entity_poly.pdbx_seq_one_letter_code
_entity_poly.pdbx_strand_id
1 'polypeptide(L)'
;MIRRLQTILIACLITVTAWAAGDSVKEYKSVDDVPNVRLTDVRRYVSDPTSILAPAATDTINAILGRLEKSTGIETAVVMLPSIGENDIFDFSTSLFRKWGIGKKKSDNGLLILFVMDQHKVRFSTGYGIEGTMTDAMSKRIQMQYMVPAFKRSDWNKGMVDGVRAAAKVLDGSMEPEAAGDDTETGDLLFSIGIIIGIILLAMFVSSIKQRCPKCRKRSAMKQMGVEVLRVSTGKGRRKRIRRTTYVCQYCGHIMTKDEDIDDNSGSAAAGGAILGSMLGSSGGGGGGSFGGSFGGGSTGGGGSTSDW
;
A
#
# COMPACT_ATOMS: atom_id res chain seq x y z
N MET A 1 53.56 -22.81 -40.19
CA MET A 1 52.19 -22.23 -40.15
C MET A 1 51.35 -22.76 -39.00
N ILE A 2 51.25 -24.08 -38.79
CA ILE A 2 50.40 -24.72 -37.77
C ILE A 2 50.69 -24.25 -36.33
N ARG A 3 51.98 -24.12 -35.94
CA ARG A 3 52.33 -23.64 -34.58
C ARG A 3 51.91 -22.21 -34.28
N ARG A 4 51.85 -21.31 -35.26
CA ARG A 4 51.38 -19.92 -35.07
C ARG A 4 49.86 -19.85 -34.96
N LEU A 5 49.10 -20.78 -35.63
CA LEU A 5 47.67 -20.85 -35.47
C LEU A 5 47.26 -21.41 -34.07
N GLN A 6 48.01 -22.37 -33.54
CA GLN A 6 47.77 -22.92 -32.19
C GLN A 6 48.01 -21.86 -31.10
N THR A 7 49.05 -21.04 -31.22
CA THR A 7 49.31 -19.95 -30.26
C THR A 7 48.21 -18.86 -30.28
N ILE A 8 47.67 -18.51 -31.46
CA ILE A 8 46.57 -17.58 -31.59
C ILE A 8 45.27 -18.16 -31.01
N LEU A 9 44.98 -19.44 -31.23
CA LEU A 9 43.81 -20.11 -30.69
C LEU A 9 43.87 -20.21 -29.16
N ILE A 10 45.03 -20.49 -28.58
CA ILE A 10 45.21 -20.52 -27.13
C ILE A 10 45.08 -19.11 -26.52
N ALA A 11 45.64 -18.10 -27.19
CA ALA A 11 45.49 -16.71 -26.75
C ALA A 11 44.03 -16.22 -26.80
N CYS A 12 43.24 -16.59 -27.81
CA CYS A 12 41.80 -16.29 -27.87
C CYS A 12 41.00 -17.02 -26.80
N LEU A 13 41.36 -18.27 -26.45
CA LEU A 13 40.67 -19.00 -25.39
C LEU A 13 40.87 -18.39 -24.01
N ILE A 14 42.07 -17.83 -23.75
CA ILE A 14 42.38 -17.21 -22.46
C ILE A 14 41.63 -15.87 -22.30
N THR A 15 41.35 -15.14 -23.39
CA THR A 15 40.64 -13.86 -23.33
C THR A 15 39.16 -14.00 -23.14
N VAL A 16 38.54 -15.14 -23.48
CA VAL A 16 37.12 -15.38 -23.33
C VAL A 16 36.75 -15.76 -21.88
N THR A 17 37.69 -16.33 -21.12
CA THR A 17 37.42 -16.70 -19.71
C THR A 17 37.48 -15.52 -18.73
N ALA A 18 38.00 -14.37 -19.13
CA ALA A 18 38.12 -13.19 -18.25
C ALA A 18 36.81 -12.36 -18.16
N TRP A 19 35.78 -12.66 -18.95
CA TRP A 19 34.53 -11.91 -18.98
C TRP A 19 33.38 -12.53 -18.18
N ALA A 20 33.60 -13.62 -17.46
CA ALA A 20 32.58 -14.30 -16.67
C ALA A 20 32.71 -14.04 -15.15
N ALA A 21 33.49 -13.07 -14.72
CA ALA A 21 33.38 -12.55 -13.36
C ALA A 21 32.16 -11.62 -13.33
N GLY A 22 30.96 -12.17 -13.25
CA GLY A 22 29.78 -11.42 -12.88
C GLY A 22 30.07 -10.77 -11.53
N ASP A 23 30.03 -9.44 -11.46
CA ASP A 23 30.06 -8.71 -10.19
C ASP A 23 28.93 -9.25 -9.33
N SER A 24 29.27 -10.07 -8.34
CA SER A 24 28.29 -10.53 -7.37
C SER A 24 27.82 -9.32 -6.59
N VAL A 25 26.54 -9.00 -6.71
CA VAL A 25 25.93 -7.91 -5.96
C VAL A 25 26.20 -8.16 -4.47
N LYS A 26 26.80 -7.18 -3.79
CA LYS A 26 27.10 -7.30 -2.37
C LYS A 26 25.80 -7.38 -1.57
N GLU A 27 25.60 -8.48 -0.85
CA GLU A 27 24.44 -8.70 0.00
C GLU A 27 24.73 -8.29 1.45
N TYR A 28 23.75 -7.62 2.07
CA TYR A 28 23.77 -7.24 3.49
C TYR A 28 22.70 -8.07 4.22
N LYS A 29 23.05 -9.33 4.54
CA LYS A 29 22.10 -10.31 5.14
C LYS A 29 21.76 -10.01 6.60
N SER A 30 22.65 -9.32 7.30
CA SER A 30 22.44 -8.91 8.69
C SER A 30 22.46 -7.39 8.81
N VAL A 31 21.66 -6.87 9.73
CA VAL A 31 21.72 -5.45 10.11
C VAL A 31 23.09 -5.08 10.71
N ASP A 32 23.88 -6.09 11.13
CA ASP A 32 25.24 -5.91 11.61
C ASP A 32 26.22 -5.52 10.52
N ASP A 33 25.94 -5.92 9.27
CA ASP A 33 26.77 -5.65 8.11
C ASP A 33 26.60 -4.22 7.60
N VAL A 34 25.56 -3.51 8.03
CA VAL A 34 25.23 -2.16 7.57
C VAL A 34 26.04 -1.12 8.37
N PRO A 35 26.91 -0.33 7.72
CA PRO A 35 27.74 0.64 8.43
C PRO A 35 26.92 1.81 8.96
N ASN A 36 26.96 2.05 10.27
CA ASN A 36 26.37 3.25 10.85
C ASN A 36 27.36 4.43 10.73
N VAL A 37 27.16 5.25 9.72
CA VAL A 37 28.06 6.38 9.40
C VAL A 37 28.07 7.46 10.48
N ARG A 38 27.03 7.58 11.29
CA ARG A 38 26.96 8.56 12.39
C ARG A 38 27.90 8.22 13.57
N LEU A 39 28.37 6.99 13.66
CA LEU A 39 29.39 6.62 14.66
C LEU A 39 30.75 7.28 14.35
N THR A 40 31.01 7.59 13.07
CA THR A 40 32.26 8.24 12.63
C THR A 40 32.10 9.75 12.49
N ASP A 41 30.95 10.22 11.98
CA ASP A 41 30.63 11.66 11.86
C ASP A 41 29.13 11.87 12.06
N VAL A 42 28.76 12.54 13.14
CA VAL A 42 27.35 12.84 13.51
C VAL A 42 26.60 13.68 12.46
N ARG A 43 27.31 14.32 11.54
CA ARG A 43 26.71 15.10 10.44
C ARG A 43 26.37 14.26 9.22
N ARG A 44 26.70 12.98 9.21
CA ARG A 44 26.40 12.04 8.12
C ARG A 44 25.12 11.28 8.43
N TYR A 45 24.16 11.42 7.56
CA TYR A 45 22.84 10.78 7.67
C TYR A 45 22.64 9.66 6.67
N VAL A 46 23.50 9.58 5.63
CA VAL A 46 23.38 8.62 4.53
C VAL A 46 24.42 7.51 4.68
N SER A 47 23.97 6.28 4.86
CA SER A 47 24.76 5.06 4.77
C SER A 47 24.56 4.45 3.39
N ASP A 48 25.54 4.63 2.52
CA ASP A 48 25.57 4.13 1.14
C ASP A 48 26.92 3.45 0.89
N PRO A 49 27.08 2.20 1.37
CA PRO A 49 28.37 1.52 1.34
C PRO A 49 28.84 1.09 -0.05
N THR A 50 27.96 1.14 -1.03
CA THR A 50 28.27 0.76 -2.44
C THR A 50 28.17 1.92 -3.40
N SER A 51 27.99 3.14 -2.88
CA SER A 51 27.96 4.39 -3.68
C SER A 51 26.88 4.36 -4.78
N ILE A 52 25.66 3.95 -4.40
CA ILE A 52 24.48 3.98 -5.27
C ILE A 52 24.14 5.43 -5.64
N LEU A 53 24.31 6.33 -4.68
CA LEU A 53 24.12 7.77 -4.86
C LEU A 53 25.41 8.44 -5.27
N ALA A 54 25.30 9.45 -6.14
CA ALA A 54 26.41 10.35 -6.41
C ALA A 54 26.77 11.18 -5.15
N PRO A 55 28.04 11.55 -4.95
CA PRO A 55 28.47 12.33 -3.80
C PRO A 55 27.67 13.61 -3.58
N ALA A 56 27.37 14.35 -4.67
CA ALA A 56 26.57 15.58 -4.60
C ALA A 56 25.13 15.35 -4.08
N ALA A 57 24.51 14.21 -4.39
CA ALA A 57 23.20 13.84 -3.87
C ALA A 57 23.30 13.51 -2.37
N THR A 58 24.31 12.76 -1.97
CA THR A 58 24.60 12.43 -0.57
C THR A 58 24.82 13.70 0.26
N ASP A 59 25.62 14.65 -0.23
CA ASP A 59 25.88 15.93 0.44
C ASP A 59 24.60 16.76 0.57
N THR A 60 23.78 16.78 -0.48
CA THR A 60 22.49 17.47 -0.46
C THR A 60 21.55 16.87 0.61
N ILE A 61 21.45 15.55 0.68
CA ILE A 61 20.64 14.83 1.67
C ILE A 61 21.15 15.13 3.09
N ASN A 62 22.47 15.02 3.32
CA ASN A 62 23.09 15.34 4.60
C ASN A 62 22.78 16.79 5.05
N ALA A 63 22.82 17.76 4.11
CA ALA A 63 22.51 19.14 4.40
C ALA A 63 21.03 19.37 4.73
N ILE A 64 20.11 18.68 4.05
CA ILE A 64 18.66 18.73 4.35
C ILE A 64 18.38 18.17 5.74
N LEU A 65 18.86 16.95 6.02
CA LEU A 65 18.61 16.25 7.27
C LEU A 65 19.31 16.93 8.46
N GLY A 66 20.48 17.50 8.27
CA GLY A 66 21.17 18.29 9.29
C GLY A 66 20.40 19.56 9.68
N ARG A 67 19.72 20.22 8.74
CA ARG A 67 18.82 21.34 9.04
C ARG A 67 17.58 20.89 9.78
N LEU A 68 16.96 19.80 9.34
CA LEU A 68 15.80 19.20 9.97
C LEU A 68 16.09 18.85 11.44
N GLU A 69 17.17 18.12 11.70
CA GLU A 69 17.53 17.74 13.06
C GLU A 69 17.83 18.96 13.95
N LYS A 70 18.48 19.97 13.38
CA LYS A 70 18.78 21.21 14.13
C LYS A 70 17.52 22.01 14.48
N SER A 71 16.52 22.05 13.61
CA SER A 71 15.28 22.82 13.84
C SER A 71 14.24 22.09 14.66
N THR A 72 14.10 20.77 14.47
CA THR A 72 13.02 19.97 15.08
C THR A 72 13.51 18.97 16.12
N GLY A 73 14.80 18.66 16.10
CA GLY A 73 15.39 17.59 16.90
C GLY A 73 15.06 16.17 16.41
N ILE A 74 14.39 16.02 15.27
CA ILE A 74 14.07 14.72 14.67
C ILE A 74 15.33 14.09 14.12
N GLU A 75 15.59 12.85 14.49
CA GLU A 75 16.73 12.08 14.00
C GLU A 75 16.34 11.24 12.79
N THR A 76 17.07 11.40 11.69
CA THR A 76 16.79 10.67 10.45
C THR A 76 18.02 9.88 10.01
N ALA A 77 17.81 8.69 9.46
CA ALA A 77 18.84 7.92 8.76
C ALA A 77 18.33 7.52 7.37
N VAL A 78 19.20 7.60 6.38
CA VAL A 78 18.98 7.09 5.02
C VAL A 78 19.96 5.95 4.77
N VAL A 79 19.47 4.82 4.33
CA VAL A 79 20.26 3.62 4.06
C VAL A 79 19.98 3.15 2.64
N MET A 80 21.05 3.04 1.84
CA MET A 80 21.02 2.60 0.46
C MET A 80 21.75 1.27 0.35
N LEU A 81 21.03 0.19 0.04
CA LEU A 81 21.63 -1.13 -0.08
C LEU A 81 21.36 -1.75 -1.45
N PRO A 82 22.33 -2.42 -2.05
CA PRO A 82 22.14 -3.14 -3.31
C PRO A 82 21.28 -4.39 -3.11
N SER A 83 21.41 -5.08 -1.97
CA SER A 83 20.66 -6.27 -1.62
C SER A 83 20.67 -6.52 -0.11
N ILE A 84 19.56 -7.04 0.41
CA ILE A 84 19.43 -7.59 1.77
C ILE A 84 19.24 -9.11 1.76
N GLY A 85 19.52 -9.76 0.61
CA GLY A 85 19.24 -11.17 0.39
C GLY A 85 17.74 -11.45 0.41
N GLU A 86 17.35 -12.56 1.00
CA GLU A 86 15.95 -12.99 1.11
C GLU A 86 15.19 -12.34 2.28
N ASN A 87 15.80 -11.41 3.01
CA ASN A 87 15.14 -10.77 4.13
C ASN A 87 13.96 -9.91 3.68
N ASP A 88 12.89 -9.91 4.47
CA ASP A 88 11.81 -8.96 4.29
C ASP A 88 12.25 -7.54 4.66
N ILE A 89 11.92 -6.55 3.83
CA ILE A 89 12.33 -5.16 4.04
C ILE A 89 11.72 -4.55 5.30
N PHE A 90 10.52 -4.99 5.71
CA PHE A 90 9.87 -4.51 6.93
C PHE A 90 10.66 -4.98 8.17
N ASP A 91 10.95 -6.28 8.24
CA ASP A 91 11.65 -6.87 9.38
C ASP A 91 13.08 -6.35 9.46
N PHE A 92 13.76 -6.26 8.31
CA PHE A 92 15.11 -5.72 8.24
C PHE A 92 15.17 -4.25 8.67
N SER A 93 14.27 -3.40 8.17
CA SER A 93 14.25 -1.98 8.54
C SER A 93 13.91 -1.76 10.01
N THR A 94 12.97 -2.54 10.56
CA THR A 94 12.58 -2.47 11.97
C THR A 94 13.74 -2.89 12.88
N SER A 95 14.44 -3.96 12.53
CA SER A 95 15.62 -4.44 13.24
C SER A 95 16.77 -3.42 13.19
N LEU A 96 16.98 -2.83 12.00
CA LEU A 96 18.01 -1.80 11.80
C LEU A 96 17.69 -0.52 12.60
N PHE A 97 16.43 -0.07 12.56
CA PHE A 97 15.95 1.09 13.33
C PHE A 97 16.22 0.92 14.82
N ARG A 98 15.83 -0.25 15.37
CA ARG A 98 16.03 -0.57 16.80
C ARG A 98 17.50 -0.71 17.15
N LYS A 99 18.29 -1.38 16.30
CA LYS A 99 19.74 -1.56 16.54
C LYS A 99 20.48 -0.23 16.58
N TRP A 100 20.19 0.67 15.66
CA TRP A 100 20.81 1.99 15.63
C TRP A 100 20.22 2.93 16.68
N GLY A 101 19.02 2.63 17.22
CA GLY A 101 18.32 3.45 18.19
C GLY A 101 17.91 4.81 17.63
N ILE A 102 17.41 4.83 16.38
CA ILE A 102 17.09 6.07 15.66
C ILE A 102 15.97 6.82 16.38
N GLY A 103 16.18 8.10 16.66
CA GLY A 103 15.29 8.93 17.47
C GLY A 103 15.72 9.04 18.93
N LYS A 104 15.20 10.04 19.62
CA LYS A 104 15.53 10.30 21.03
C LYS A 104 14.65 9.45 21.94
N LYS A 105 15.23 8.78 22.92
CA LYS A 105 14.55 7.87 23.87
C LYS A 105 13.30 8.47 24.55
N LYS A 106 13.25 9.79 24.74
CA LYS A 106 12.11 10.46 25.39
C LYS A 106 11.00 10.85 24.43
N SER A 107 11.30 11.02 23.15
CA SER A 107 10.38 11.55 22.16
C SER A 107 10.11 10.58 21.00
N ASP A 108 10.85 9.48 20.90
CA ASP A 108 10.74 8.47 19.83
C ASP A 108 10.62 9.09 18.41
N ASN A 109 11.32 10.22 18.19
CA ASN A 109 11.21 11.07 17.03
C ASN A 109 12.21 10.68 15.91
N GLY A 110 12.24 9.42 15.56
CA GLY A 110 13.15 8.87 14.55
C GLY A 110 12.46 8.58 13.21
N LEU A 111 13.22 8.73 12.10
CA LEU A 111 12.81 8.30 10.76
C LEU A 111 13.97 7.51 10.12
N LEU A 112 13.70 6.30 9.66
CA LEU A 112 14.59 5.53 8.80
C LEU A 112 14.01 5.43 7.40
N ILE A 113 14.80 5.79 6.38
CA ILE A 113 14.49 5.58 4.98
C ILE A 113 15.44 4.50 4.46
N LEU A 114 14.91 3.31 4.20
CA LEU A 114 15.66 2.17 3.66
C LEU A 114 15.30 1.95 2.18
N PHE A 115 16.30 1.97 1.33
CA PHE A 115 16.21 1.64 -0.09
C PHE A 115 16.94 0.34 -0.36
N VAL A 116 16.29 -0.60 -1.07
CA VAL A 116 16.84 -1.90 -1.43
C VAL A 116 16.70 -2.07 -2.94
N MET A 117 17.84 -2.09 -3.63
CA MET A 117 17.88 -2.01 -5.09
C MET A 117 17.34 -3.26 -5.76
N ASP A 118 17.79 -4.45 -5.36
CA ASP A 118 17.40 -5.73 -5.97
C ASP A 118 15.92 -6.07 -5.77
N GLN A 119 15.36 -5.68 -4.63
CA GLN A 119 13.94 -5.87 -4.35
C GLN A 119 13.04 -4.78 -4.96
N HIS A 120 13.63 -3.73 -5.54
CA HIS A 120 12.91 -2.56 -6.05
C HIS A 120 11.98 -1.95 -4.99
N LYS A 121 12.47 -1.78 -3.77
CA LYS A 121 11.66 -1.32 -2.64
C LYS A 121 12.30 -0.17 -1.90
N VAL A 122 11.47 0.78 -1.49
CA VAL A 122 11.80 1.82 -0.52
C VAL A 122 10.84 1.74 0.66
N ARG A 123 11.38 1.79 1.88
CA ARG A 123 10.60 1.78 3.10
C ARG A 123 10.95 2.97 3.99
N PHE A 124 9.90 3.62 4.49
CA PHE A 124 9.97 4.53 5.60
C PHE A 124 9.59 3.79 6.88
N SER A 125 10.37 3.93 7.93
CA SER A 125 10.05 3.42 9.27
C SER A 125 10.07 4.59 10.24
N THR A 126 8.96 4.82 10.93
CA THR A 126 8.74 5.96 11.82
C THR A 126 8.80 5.53 13.28
N GLY A 127 9.37 6.38 14.11
CA GLY A 127 9.24 6.27 15.57
C GLY A 127 7.91 6.84 16.04
N TYR A 128 7.41 6.37 17.16
CA TYR A 128 6.10 6.75 17.72
C TYR A 128 5.87 8.27 17.81
N GLY A 129 6.93 9.04 18.11
CA GLY A 129 6.81 10.48 18.30
C GLY A 129 6.53 11.29 17.04
N ILE A 130 6.71 10.71 15.86
CA ILE A 130 6.45 11.37 14.58
C ILE A 130 5.32 10.74 13.76
N GLU A 131 4.72 9.65 14.24
CA GLU A 131 3.63 8.96 13.52
C GLU A 131 2.42 9.87 13.27
N GLY A 132 2.16 10.83 14.16
CA GLY A 132 1.09 11.81 13.98
C GLY A 132 1.34 12.79 12.83
N THR A 133 2.60 13.12 12.54
CA THR A 133 3.01 14.01 11.45
C THR A 133 3.37 13.24 10.19
N MET A 134 4.19 12.21 10.33
CA MET A 134 4.59 11.30 9.25
C MET A 134 3.78 10.00 9.34
N THR A 135 2.49 10.09 9.01
CA THR A 135 1.61 8.91 8.98
C THR A 135 2.01 7.94 7.86
N ASP A 136 1.53 6.69 7.93
CA ASP A 136 1.76 5.70 6.88
C ASP A 136 1.26 6.20 5.51
N ALA A 137 0.10 6.85 5.49
CA ALA A 137 -0.47 7.45 4.29
C ALA A 137 0.42 8.56 3.72
N MET A 138 0.95 9.46 4.59
CA MET A 138 1.86 10.51 4.18
C MET A 138 3.19 9.94 3.67
N SER A 139 3.75 8.96 4.37
CA SER A 139 4.95 8.24 3.95
C SER A 139 4.75 7.61 2.57
N LYS A 140 3.63 6.91 2.35
CA LYS A 140 3.26 6.31 1.05
C LYS A 140 3.12 7.37 -0.04
N ARG A 141 2.46 8.48 0.26
CA ARG A 141 2.28 9.61 -0.68
C ARG A 141 3.63 10.18 -1.12
N ILE A 142 4.54 10.44 -0.18
CA ILE A 142 5.90 10.93 -0.50
C ILE A 142 6.62 9.95 -1.42
N GLN A 143 6.59 8.66 -1.10
CA GLN A 143 7.24 7.64 -1.91
C GLN A 143 6.66 7.62 -3.33
N MET A 144 5.34 7.57 -3.48
CA MET A 144 4.67 7.46 -4.78
C MET A 144 4.81 8.73 -5.63
N GLN A 145 4.79 9.91 -5.02
CA GLN A 145 4.80 11.18 -5.73
C GLN A 145 6.22 11.65 -6.08
N TYR A 146 7.19 11.50 -5.17
CA TYR A 146 8.52 12.09 -5.33
C TYR A 146 9.62 11.06 -5.61
N MET A 147 9.48 9.79 -5.18
CA MET A 147 10.55 8.81 -5.28
C MET A 147 10.32 7.81 -6.42
N VAL A 148 9.20 7.11 -6.43
CA VAL A 148 8.88 6.03 -7.38
C VAL A 148 8.97 6.47 -8.85
N PRO A 149 8.49 7.65 -9.28
CA PRO A 149 8.61 8.06 -10.68
C PRO A 149 10.05 8.23 -11.16
N ALA A 150 10.96 8.65 -10.28
CA ALA A 150 12.38 8.74 -10.57
C ALA A 150 13.05 7.36 -10.56
N PHE A 151 12.71 6.51 -9.59
CA PHE A 151 13.24 5.15 -9.46
C PHE A 151 12.86 4.27 -10.68
N LYS A 152 11.65 4.39 -11.22
CA LYS A 152 11.26 3.73 -12.48
C LYS A 152 12.14 4.11 -13.68
N ARG A 153 12.82 5.25 -13.61
CA ARG A 153 13.78 5.70 -14.63
C ARG A 153 15.24 5.46 -14.22
N SER A 154 15.45 4.69 -13.14
CA SER A 154 16.78 4.45 -12.54
C SER A 154 17.52 5.73 -12.10
N ASP A 155 16.77 6.82 -11.85
CA ASP A 155 17.32 8.07 -11.32
C ASP A 155 17.24 8.07 -9.78
N TRP A 156 18.16 7.29 -9.18
CA TRP A 156 18.23 7.12 -7.73
C TRP A 156 18.53 8.44 -7.01
N ASN A 157 19.39 9.25 -7.59
CA ASN A 157 19.79 10.54 -7.04
C ASN A 157 18.61 11.47 -6.89
N LYS A 158 17.87 11.70 -7.97
CA LYS A 158 16.72 12.58 -7.98
C LYS A 158 15.62 12.05 -7.04
N GLY A 159 15.27 10.76 -7.14
CA GLY A 159 14.21 10.17 -6.34
C GLY A 159 14.51 10.26 -4.84
N MET A 160 15.75 9.99 -4.43
CA MET A 160 16.12 10.05 -3.03
C MET A 160 16.17 11.50 -2.50
N VAL A 161 16.78 12.42 -3.25
CA VAL A 161 16.86 13.84 -2.86
C VAL A 161 15.47 14.47 -2.76
N ASP A 162 14.59 14.23 -3.73
CA ASP A 162 13.23 14.79 -3.74
C ASP A 162 12.36 14.19 -2.64
N GLY A 163 12.44 12.87 -2.42
CA GLY A 163 11.73 12.18 -1.34
C GLY A 163 12.17 12.66 0.04
N VAL A 164 13.48 12.77 0.29
CA VAL A 164 14.01 13.28 1.56
C VAL A 164 13.63 14.74 1.78
N ARG A 165 13.64 15.57 0.73
CA ARG A 165 13.20 16.96 0.82
C ARG A 165 11.72 17.07 1.17
N ALA A 166 10.87 16.25 0.56
CA ALA A 166 9.45 16.19 0.87
C ALA A 166 9.21 15.71 2.31
N ALA A 167 9.91 14.65 2.75
CA ALA A 167 9.83 14.16 4.12
C ALA A 167 10.26 15.22 5.14
N ALA A 168 11.34 15.96 4.87
CA ALA A 168 11.81 17.04 5.74
C ALA A 168 10.77 18.15 5.86
N LYS A 169 10.12 18.56 4.77
CA LYS A 169 9.07 19.59 4.77
C LYS A 169 7.83 19.17 5.56
N VAL A 170 7.45 17.90 5.53
CA VAL A 170 6.36 17.37 6.36
C VAL A 170 6.75 17.44 7.83
N LEU A 171 7.96 17.01 8.15
CA LEU A 171 8.44 16.92 9.54
C LEU A 171 8.74 18.26 10.18
N ASP A 172 9.12 19.27 9.41
CA ASP A 172 9.34 20.64 9.93
C ASP A 172 8.07 21.52 9.86
N GLY A 173 6.95 20.96 9.35
CA GLY A 173 5.68 21.65 9.22
C GLY A 173 5.62 22.69 8.09
N SER A 174 6.64 22.76 7.24
CA SER A 174 6.68 23.70 6.10
C SER A 174 5.96 23.18 4.86
N MET A 175 5.61 21.89 4.84
CA MET A 175 4.67 21.35 3.87
C MET A 175 3.27 21.59 4.43
N GLU A 176 2.55 22.56 3.89
CA GLU A 176 1.10 22.55 4.06
C GLU A 176 0.61 21.19 3.61
N PRO A 177 -0.23 20.49 4.41
CA PRO A 177 -0.92 19.34 3.90
C PRO A 177 -1.74 19.86 2.72
N GLU A 178 -1.24 19.70 1.50
CA GLU A 178 -2.15 19.69 0.36
C GLU A 178 -3.21 18.69 0.77
N ALA A 179 -4.38 19.22 1.12
CA ALA A 179 -5.58 18.46 1.37
C ALA A 179 -5.57 17.39 0.28
N ALA A 180 -5.64 16.13 0.67
CA ALA A 180 -5.54 15.01 -0.26
C ALA A 180 -6.18 15.46 -1.55
N GLY A 181 -5.35 15.86 -2.51
CA GLY A 181 -5.82 16.27 -3.81
C GLY A 181 -6.53 15.05 -4.28
N ASP A 182 -7.83 15.14 -4.23
CA ASP A 182 -8.73 14.21 -4.83
C ASP A 182 -8.41 14.35 -6.33
N ASP A 183 -7.36 13.62 -6.77
CA ASP A 183 -7.11 13.37 -8.18
C ASP A 183 -8.18 12.39 -8.71
N THR A 184 -9.37 12.48 -8.10
CA THR A 184 -10.59 12.09 -8.76
C THR A 184 -10.73 13.14 -9.86
N GLU A 185 -10.21 12.82 -11.02
CA GLU A 185 -10.57 13.54 -12.24
C GLU A 185 -12.08 13.76 -12.14
N THR A 186 -12.50 15.03 -12.05
CA THR A 186 -13.93 15.39 -11.99
C THR A 186 -14.71 14.73 -13.12
N GLY A 187 -14.03 14.31 -14.19
CA GLY A 187 -14.53 13.47 -15.25
C GLY A 187 -14.98 12.07 -14.78
N ASP A 188 -14.19 11.38 -13.95
CA ASP A 188 -14.53 10.03 -13.49
C ASP A 188 -15.68 10.04 -12.49
N LEU A 189 -15.78 11.08 -11.66
CA LEU A 189 -16.90 11.24 -10.73
C LEU A 189 -18.20 11.54 -11.49
N LEU A 190 -18.18 12.44 -12.47
CA LEU A 190 -19.33 12.74 -13.33
C LEU A 190 -19.74 11.53 -14.17
N PHE A 191 -18.77 10.76 -14.67
CA PHE A 191 -19.02 9.53 -15.42
C PHE A 191 -19.64 8.44 -14.52
N SER A 192 -19.15 8.24 -13.32
CA SER A 192 -19.72 7.27 -12.36
C SER A 192 -21.12 7.67 -11.91
N ILE A 193 -21.36 8.96 -11.63
CA ILE A 193 -22.69 9.49 -11.31
C ILE A 193 -23.64 9.30 -12.50
N GLY A 194 -23.18 9.54 -13.73
CA GLY A 194 -23.95 9.32 -14.96
C GLY A 194 -24.36 7.86 -15.12
N ILE A 195 -23.47 6.90 -14.85
CA ILE A 195 -23.77 5.46 -14.88
C ILE A 195 -24.81 5.11 -13.83
N ILE A 196 -24.67 5.60 -12.60
CA ILE A 196 -25.61 5.32 -11.52
C ILE A 196 -27.01 5.86 -11.84
N ILE A 197 -27.08 7.10 -12.33
CA ILE A 197 -28.34 7.70 -12.78
C ILE A 197 -28.95 6.89 -13.94
N GLY A 198 -28.14 6.47 -14.92
CA GLY A 198 -28.56 5.61 -16.02
C GLY A 198 -29.14 4.29 -15.54
N ILE A 199 -28.51 3.63 -14.58
CA ILE A 199 -29.00 2.37 -13.97
C ILE A 199 -30.33 2.60 -13.24
N ILE A 200 -30.44 3.69 -12.48
CA ILE A 200 -31.67 4.05 -11.75
C ILE A 200 -32.83 4.31 -12.74
N LEU A 201 -32.59 5.08 -13.78
CA LEU A 201 -33.58 5.36 -14.83
C LEU A 201 -33.99 4.08 -15.57
N LEU A 202 -33.03 3.22 -15.89
CA LEU A 202 -33.30 1.92 -16.51
C LEU A 202 -34.14 1.02 -15.58
N ALA A 203 -33.81 0.96 -14.30
CA ALA A 203 -34.56 0.21 -13.30
C ALA A 203 -35.99 0.74 -13.15
N MET A 204 -36.18 2.07 -13.12
CA MET A 204 -37.50 2.70 -13.11
C MET A 204 -38.29 2.39 -14.39
N PHE A 205 -37.63 2.43 -15.55
CA PHE A 205 -38.25 2.10 -16.84
C PHE A 205 -38.69 0.65 -16.90
N VAL A 206 -37.83 -0.30 -16.50
CA VAL A 206 -38.15 -1.73 -16.45
C VAL A 206 -39.27 -2.02 -15.44
N SER A 207 -39.26 -1.37 -14.28
CA SER A 207 -40.33 -1.49 -13.28
C SER A 207 -41.67 -0.98 -13.81
N SER A 208 -41.67 0.10 -14.58
CA SER A 208 -42.89 0.65 -15.22
C SER A 208 -43.48 -0.30 -16.26
N ILE A 209 -42.65 -1.11 -16.92
CA ILE A 209 -43.13 -2.11 -17.91
C ILE A 209 -43.78 -3.31 -17.20
N LYS A 210 -43.22 -3.76 -16.07
CA LYS A 210 -43.69 -4.93 -15.33
C LYS A 210 -45.07 -4.73 -14.65
N GLN A 211 -45.51 -3.50 -14.45
CA GLN A 211 -46.77 -3.17 -13.76
C GLN A 211 -47.98 -2.97 -14.70
N ARG A 212 -47.88 -3.36 -15.97
CA ARG A 212 -49.00 -3.28 -16.89
C ARG A 212 -49.92 -4.46 -16.76
N CYS A 213 -51.22 -4.19 -16.74
CA CYS A 213 -52.21 -5.28 -16.80
C CYS A 213 -52.11 -6.00 -18.15
N PRO A 214 -52.02 -7.36 -18.18
CA PRO A 214 -51.95 -8.12 -19.41
C PRO A 214 -53.22 -8.01 -20.25
N LYS A 215 -54.40 -7.77 -19.67
CA LYS A 215 -55.69 -7.69 -20.36
C LYS A 215 -55.99 -6.29 -20.91
N CYS A 216 -55.87 -5.24 -20.10
CA CYS A 216 -56.22 -3.87 -20.51
C CYS A 216 -55.01 -2.96 -20.85
N ARG A 217 -53.77 -3.44 -20.68
CA ARG A 217 -52.50 -2.77 -20.93
C ARG A 217 -52.27 -1.44 -20.18
N LYS A 218 -53.18 -1.03 -19.30
CA LYS A 218 -52.97 0.18 -18.47
C LYS A 218 -51.81 0.03 -17.52
N ARG A 219 -51.01 1.11 -17.35
CA ARG A 219 -49.87 1.17 -16.42
C ARG A 219 -50.41 1.32 -14.96
N SER A 220 -49.65 0.80 -13.99
CA SER A 220 -49.94 0.87 -12.55
C SER A 220 -51.38 0.43 -12.17
N ALA A 221 -51.94 -0.46 -12.98
CA ALA A 221 -53.34 -0.90 -12.83
C ALA A 221 -53.48 -2.08 -11.86
N MET A 222 -52.41 -2.78 -11.51
CA MET A 222 -52.38 -3.99 -10.70
C MET A 222 -52.21 -3.64 -9.23
N LYS A 223 -53.20 -3.92 -8.40
CA LYS A 223 -53.14 -3.75 -6.94
C LYS A 223 -53.02 -5.11 -6.27
N GLN A 224 -52.09 -5.23 -5.33
CA GLN A 224 -51.96 -6.44 -4.51
C GLN A 224 -53.15 -6.54 -3.55
N MET A 225 -53.82 -7.68 -3.57
CA MET A 225 -55.02 -7.95 -2.73
C MET A 225 -54.70 -8.88 -1.55
N GLY A 226 -53.74 -9.80 -1.72
CA GLY A 226 -53.36 -10.71 -0.67
C GLY A 226 -52.06 -11.46 -0.96
N VAL A 227 -51.46 -11.96 0.10
CA VAL A 227 -50.30 -12.84 0.07
C VAL A 227 -50.58 -14.06 0.90
N GLU A 228 -50.47 -15.23 0.29
CA GLU A 228 -50.67 -16.51 0.98
C GLU A 228 -49.40 -17.36 0.87
N VAL A 229 -49.02 -18.01 1.96
CA VAL A 229 -47.91 -18.97 1.96
C VAL A 229 -48.49 -20.38 1.87
N LEU A 230 -48.26 -21.00 0.72
CA LEU A 230 -48.74 -22.36 0.44
C LEU A 230 -47.58 -23.37 0.56
N ARG A 231 -47.93 -24.56 1.12
CA ARG A 231 -46.99 -25.70 1.13
C ARG A 231 -47.39 -26.65 0.01
N VAL A 232 -46.55 -26.69 -1.04
CA VAL A 232 -46.80 -27.56 -2.20
C VAL A 232 -45.88 -28.78 -2.12
N SER A 233 -46.46 -29.97 -2.29
CA SER A 233 -45.71 -31.20 -2.38
C SER A 233 -45.26 -31.40 -3.84
N THR A 234 -43.96 -31.38 -4.07
CA THR A 234 -43.40 -31.74 -5.38
C THR A 234 -43.27 -33.23 -5.45
N GLY A 235 -43.63 -33.87 -6.59
CA GLY A 235 -43.80 -35.32 -6.80
C GLY A 235 -42.63 -36.25 -6.45
N LYS A 236 -41.61 -35.76 -5.72
CA LYS A 236 -40.46 -36.51 -5.15
C LYS A 236 -40.42 -36.42 -3.60
N GLY A 237 -41.55 -36.20 -2.93
CA GLY A 237 -41.60 -36.18 -1.46
C GLY A 237 -41.04 -34.94 -0.77
N ARG A 238 -40.52 -33.97 -1.51
CA ARG A 238 -39.99 -32.68 -0.98
C ARG A 238 -41.17 -31.69 -0.83
N ARG A 239 -41.40 -31.18 0.36
CA ARG A 239 -42.34 -30.08 0.60
C ARG A 239 -41.64 -28.76 0.33
N LYS A 240 -42.17 -27.95 -0.60
CA LYS A 240 -41.71 -26.62 -0.95
C LYS A 240 -42.69 -25.57 -0.45
N ARG A 241 -42.20 -24.49 0.12
CA ARG A 241 -43.02 -23.33 0.50
C ARG A 241 -43.00 -22.33 -0.65
N ILE A 242 -44.15 -21.92 -1.13
CA ILE A 242 -44.34 -20.89 -2.14
C ILE A 242 -45.16 -19.74 -1.56
N ARG A 243 -44.73 -18.52 -1.86
CA ARG A 243 -45.49 -17.31 -1.59
C ARG A 243 -46.32 -16.98 -2.81
N ARG A 244 -47.62 -17.09 -2.69
CA ARG A 244 -48.55 -16.69 -3.74
C ARG A 244 -49.05 -15.29 -3.48
N THR A 245 -48.74 -14.36 -4.39
CA THR A 245 -49.26 -12.99 -4.32
C THR A 245 -50.31 -12.81 -5.37
N THR A 246 -51.51 -12.39 -4.95
CA THR A 246 -52.65 -12.15 -5.82
C THR A 246 -52.77 -10.67 -6.14
N TYR A 247 -52.80 -10.34 -7.42
CA TYR A 247 -52.97 -8.98 -7.93
C TYR A 247 -54.29 -8.87 -8.68
N VAL A 248 -55.00 -7.75 -8.48
CA VAL A 248 -56.25 -7.44 -9.18
C VAL A 248 -56.09 -6.11 -9.93
N CYS A 249 -56.52 -6.09 -11.19
CA CYS A 249 -56.52 -4.86 -11.99
C CYS A 249 -57.67 -3.97 -11.57
N GLN A 250 -57.41 -2.73 -11.16
CA GLN A 250 -58.42 -1.74 -10.75
C GLN A 250 -59.34 -1.27 -11.88
N TYR A 251 -58.97 -1.48 -13.13
CA TYR A 251 -59.74 -0.99 -14.29
C TYR A 251 -60.57 -2.06 -14.95
N CYS A 252 -60.12 -3.30 -15.04
CA CYS A 252 -60.80 -4.37 -15.73
C CYS A 252 -61.10 -5.61 -14.87
N GLY A 253 -60.75 -5.58 -13.60
CA GLY A 253 -61.01 -6.70 -12.68
C GLY A 253 -60.18 -7.97 -12.94
N HIS A 254 -59.21 -7.91 -13.90
CA HIS A 254 -58.39 -9.10 -14.19
C HIS A 254 -57.52 -9.49 -13.00
N ILE A 255 -57.60 -10.79 -12.62
CA ILE A 255 -56.85 -11.35 -11.49
C ILE A 255 -55.63 -12.08 -12.04
N MET A 256 -54.48 -11.82 -11.44
CA MET A 256 -53.20 -12.49 -11.75
C MET A 256 -52.55 -12.94 -10.45
N THR A 257 -52.10 -14.18 -10.42
CA THR A 257 -51.33 -14.72 -9.29
C THR A 257 -49.87 -14.87 -9.67
N LYS A 258 -48.97 -14.51 -8.77
CA LYS A 258 -47.52 -14.70 -8.90
C LYS A 258 -47.06 -15.59 -7.75
N ASP A 259 -46.41 -16.68 -8.11
CA ASP A 259 -45.84 -17.61 -7.14
C ASP A 259 -44.32 -17.39 -7.06
N GLU A 260 -43.81 -17.20 -5.86
CA GLU A 260 -42.39 -17.07 -5.57
C GLU A 260 -41.96 -18.17 -4.59
N ASP A 261 -40.90 -18.85 -4.90
CA ASP A 261 -40.33 -19.88 -4.03
C ASP A 261 -39.65 -19.24 -2.81
N ILE A 262 -40.02 -19.70 -1.62
CA ILE A 262 -39.37 -19.34 -0.37
C ILE A 262 -38.47 -20.52 0.00
N ASP A 263 -37.27 -20.55 -0.56
CA ASP A 263 -36.24 -21.47 -0.10
C ASP A 263 -35.61 -20.93 1.19
N ASP A 264 -35.52 -21.77 2.21
CA ASP A 264 -34.94 -21.45 3.52
C ASP A 264 -33.40 -21.19 3.44
N ASN A 265 -32.84 -21.12 2.23
CA ASN A 265 -31.39 -20.98 2.00
C ASN A 265 -30.99 -19.65 1.36
N SER A 266 -31.84 -18.62 1.35
CA SER A 266 -31.37 -17.26 1.05
C SER A 266 -30.91 -16.56 2.33
N GLY A 267 -29.89 -17.14 2.97
CA GLY A 267 -29.05 -16.45 3.91
C GLY A 267 -28.23 -15.45 3.16
N SER A 268 -28.29 -14.20 3.62
CA SER A 268 -27.30 -13.15 3.43
C SER A 268 -27.25 -12.43 2.10
N ALA A 269 -27.96 -11.32 2.05
CA ALA A 269 -27.42 -10.10 1.49
C ALA A 269 -27.86 -8.92 2.37
N ALA A 270 -27.38 -8.90 3.60
CA ALA A 270 -27.33 -7.74 4.47
C ALA A 270 -25.90 -7.72 5.05
N ALA A 271 -24.91 -7.48 4.17
CA ALA A 271 -23.55 -7.20 4.59
C ALA A 271 -23.40 -5.68 4.69
N GLY A 272 -23.74 -5.16 5.83
CA GLY A 272 -23.53 -3.78 6.22
C GLY A 272 -23.37 -3.75 7.74
N GLY A 273 -22.09 -3.81 8.21
CA GLY A 273 -21.78 -3.45 9.59
C GLY A 273 -21.51 -4.62 10.52
N ALA A 274 -20.27 -5.07 10.60
CA ALA A 274 -19.60 -5.57 11.79
C ALA A 274 -18.16 -6.00 11.45
N ILE A 275 -17.24 -5.07 11.29
CA ILE A 275 -15.83 -5.32 11.52
C ILE A 275 -15.33 -4.24 12.49
N LEU A 276 -15.66 -4.42 13.74
CA LEU A 276 -15.06 -3.74 14.87
C LEU A 276 -15.02 -4.77 16.01
N GLY A 277 -13.88 -5.38 16.22
CA GLY A 277 -13.68 -6.17 17.43
C GLY A 277 -12.82 -7.40 17.26
N SER A 278 -11.53 -7.24 16.94
CA SER A 278 -10.52 -8.22 17.36
C SER A 278 -9.11 -7.69 17.09
N MET A 279 -8.66 -6.71 17.87
CA MET A 279 -7.25 -6.42 18.06
C MET A 279 -7.05 -5.89 19.48
N LEU A 280 -7.17 -6.78 20.44
CA LEU A 280 -6.65 -6.61 21.78
C LEU A 280 -5.95 -7.92 22.15
N GLY A 281 -4.63 -7.84 22.25
CA GLY A 281 -3.89 -8.83 23.00
C GLY A 281 -2.70 -9.38 22.25
N SER A 282 -1.50 -8.80 22.44
CA SER A 282 -0.39 -9.54 22.99
C SER A 282 0.77 -8.58 23.33
N SER A 283 0.93 -8.28 24.56
CA SER A 283 2.15 -7.73 25.16
C SER A 283 3.20 -8.83 25.23
N GLY A 284 4.35 -8.62 24.60
CA GLY A 284 5.54 -9.45 24.75
C GLY A 284 6.74 -8.53 24.94
N GLY A 285 7.15 -8.35 26.18
CA GLY A 285 8.36 -7.62 26.54
C GLY A 285 9.60 -8.40 26.14
N GLY A 286 10.58 -7.70 25.54
CA GLY A 286 11.92 -8.17 25.30
C GLY A 286 12.88 -7.01 25.50
N GLY A 287 13.50 -6.94 26.68
CA GLY A 287 14.58 -6.01 26.97
C GLY A 287 15.80 -6.36 26.14
N GLY A 288 16.23 -5.44 25.28
CA GLY A 288 17.48 -5.51 24.54
C GLY A 288 18.36 -4.33 24.95
N GLY A 289 19.56 -4.65 25.42
CA GLY A 289 20.52 -3.70 25.93
C GLY A 289 20.90 -2.62 24.94
N SER A 290 20.87 -1.40 25.41
CA SER A 290 21.33 -0.21 24.72
C SER A 290 22.85 -0.26 24.60
N PHE A 291 23.36 -0.53 23.40
CA PHE A 291 24.74 -0.18 23.04
C PHE A 291 24.70 1.25 22.50
N GLY A 292 25.53 2.12 23.09
CA GLY A 292 25.60 3.53 22.78
C GLY A 292 25.78 3.78 21.27
N GLY A 293 24.69 4.14 20.62
CA GLY A 293 24.67 4.53 19.24
C GLY A 293 24.72 6.05 19.11
N SER A 294 25.08 6.53 17.94
CA SER A 294 25.09 7.94 17.55
C SER A 294 23.69 8.56 17.50
N PHE A 295 22.66 7.79 17.73
CA PHE A 295 21.26 8.18 17.84
C PHE A 295 20.78 8.11 19.29
N GLY A 296 19.72 8.81 19.61
CA GLY A 296 19.26 9.02 20.98
C GLY A 296 18.49 7.86 21.61
N GLY A 297 18.38 6.69 20.94
CA GLY A 297 17.77 5.48 21.49
C GLY A 297 16.25 5.44 21.43
N GLY A 298 15.67 6.02 20.37
CA GLY A 298 14.22 5.96 20.09
C GLY A 298 13.72 4.57 19.71
N SER A 299 12.41 4.38 19.78
CA SER A 299 11.74 3.11 19.47
C SER A 299 10.70 3.29 18.34
N THR A 300 10.41 2.19 17.65
CA THR A 300 9.38 2.11 16.63
C THR A 300 8.49 0.90 16.88
N GLY A 301 7.19 1.05 16.63
CA GLY A 301 6.21 -0.04 16.60
C GLY A 301 6.09 -0.72 15.24
N GLY A 302 6.93 -0.32 14.27
CA GLY A 302 6.83 -0.78 12.89
C GLY A 302 5.97 0.11 12.01
N GLY A 303 5.62 1.31 12.46
CA GLY A 303 4.95 2.33 11.65
C GLY A 303 5.76 2.70 10.41
N GLY A 304 5.08 3.28 9.42
CA GLY A 304 5.66 3.67 8.14
C GLY A 304 5.08 2.91 6.95
N SER A 305 5.63 3.09 5.77
CA SER A 305 5.14 2.48 4.54
C SER A 305 6.25 1.92 3.67
N THR A 306 5.89 0.95 2.83
CA THR A 306 6.77 0.39 1.80
C THR A 306 6.16 0.65 0.42
N SER A 307 6.99 1.06 -0.53
CA SER A 307 6.64 1.16 -1.94
C SER A 307 7.62 0.39 -2.79
N ASP A 308 7.11 -0.23 -3.82
CA ASP A 308 7.82 -0.88 -4.92
C ASP A 308 7.69 -0.05 -6.20
N TRP A 309 8.61 -0.31 -7.18
CA TRP A 309 8.60 0.37 -8.47
C TRP A 309 8.92 -0.53 -9.64
#